data_a9cd728c990dc6ae7f1bfbdcf593b9d4
#
_entry.id   a9cd728c990dc6ae7f1bfbdcf593b9d4
#
_cell.length_a   1.000
_cell.length_b   1.000
_cell.length_c   1.000
_cell.angle_alpha   90.00
_cell.angle_beta   90.00
_cell.angle_gamma   90.00
#
_symmetry.space_group_name_H-M   'P 1'
#
loop_
_entity.id
_entity.type
_entity.pdbx_description
1 polymer ?
#
loop_
_entity_poly.entity_id
_entity_poly.type
_entity_poly.pdbx_seq_one_letter_code
_entity_poly.pdbx_strand_id
1 'polypeptide(L)'
;MRINLTDNNIGQVKAGTFLRKDVSALFPIADKTIAELCHENENLLIFPYSIEDSDDKVGEASVMTILNTSDPEKVRISTENVMGFIGVGNLQIKIKSRFDEGRDDYLLHYMLQKVFSFNLFDLNHNNEKEDVFDFIMFMFPHLLRNAMRQGIYREYQNFKHNDAKLKGTIDWGRHIAQNIPFAGNVAYSTREYTYDNDMTELIRHTIEFMKSKRYGQSVLGLDQETIDNVKSIISQTPSYNKNERSAIIGKNLRHKRHPYYTEYQPLQCLCLQILRMEEVKYGETDEEICGILFDGAWLWEEYLNTILQKEGFRHPENKKHKGGIYLFEDHSGIRYPDFYKDDVVLDAKYKKLESYEKVSKVNRNDLHQLITYITNLHASKGVFIAPLSERQQIIPKSRLKNSSASLYILGVEICHTSTSYADFCEKMKAKEVYFVDTLRQL
;
A
#
# COMPACT_ATOMS: atom_id res chain seq x y z
N MET A 1 14.56 -20.35 -2.21
CA MET A 1 15.39 -19.80 -1.11
C MET A 1 14.65 -18.64 -0.47
N ARG A 2 14.76 -18.45 0.87
CA ARG A 2 14.14 -17.31 1.57
C ARG A 2 15.19 -16.47 2.27
N ILE A 3 15.08 -15.12 2.13
CA ILE A 3 15.96 -14.14 2.74
C ILE A 3 15.11 -13.22 3.60
N ASN A 4 15.49 -13.04 4.86
CA ASN A 4 14.87 -12.07 5.76
C ASN A 4 15.84 -10.90 5.96
N LEU A 5 15.37 -9.70 5.64
CA LEU A 5 16.08 -8.44 5.79
C LEU A 5 15.28 -7.51 6.74
N THR A 6 15.92 -6.45 7.17
CA THR A 6 15.25 -5.33 7.86
C THR A 6 15.31 -4.11 6.97
N ASP A 7 14.31 -3.25 7.03
CA ASP A 7 14.32 -1.97 6.33
C ASP A 7 15.45 -1.06 6.83
N ASN A 8 15.94 -0.19 5.95
CA ASN A 8 17.01 0.77 6.22
C ASN A 8 18.20 0.16 6.99
N ASN A 9 18.69 -0.99 6.49
CA ASN A 9 19.79 -1.72 7.12
C ASN A 9 21.18 -1.21 6.71
N ILE A 10 21.28 -0.02 6.10
CA ILE A 10 22.52 0.61 5.65
C ILE A 10 23.51 0.75 6.81
N GLY A 11 24.71 0.21 6.64
CA GLY A 11 25.79 0.32 7.64
C GLY A 11 25.67 -0.62 8.85
N GLN A 12 24.62 -1.41 8.97
CA GLN A 12 24.52 -2.42 10.04
C GLN A 12 25.36 -3.66 9.69
N VAL A 13 26.26 -4.03 10.60
CA VAL A 13 27.14 -5.22 10.43
C VAL A 13 26.35 -6.53 10.29
N LYS A 14 25.08 -6.52 10.73
CA LYS A 14 24.14 -7.66 10.63
C LYS A 14 23.37 -7.75 9.32
N ALA A 15 23.57 -6.85 8.35
CA ALA A 15 23.03 -7.02 7.01
C ALA A 15 23.64 -8.29 6.42
N GLY A 16 22.82 -9.33 6.18
CA GLY A 16 23.28 -10.66 5.83
C GLY A 16 24.25 -10.65 4.66
N THR A 17 25.33 -11.39 4.81
CA THR A 17 26.26 -11.66 3.72
C THR A 17 25.81 -12.95 3.04
N PHE A 18 25.59 -12.90 1.73
CA PHE A 18 25.06 -13.99 0.92
C PHE A 18 26.08 -14.40 -0.14
N LEU A 19 26.04 -15.67 -0.57
CA LEU A 19 26.82 -16.06 -1.75
C LEU A 19 26.20 -15.40 -2.99
N ARG A 20 27.06 -14.79 -3.82
CA ARG A 20 26.65 -14.09 -5.04
C ARG A 20 25.75 -14.94 -5.95
N LYS A 21 26.06 -16.24 -6.09
CA LYS A 21 25.28 -17.18 -6.89
C LYS A 21 23.86 -17.39 -6.35
N ASP A 22 23.67 -17.34 -5.03
CA ASP A 22 22.39 -17.62 -4.38
C ASP A 22 21.42 -16.43 -4.49
N VAL A 23 21.95 -15.23 -4.74
CA VAL A 23 21.19 -14.00 -4.87
C VAL A 23 21.27 -13.39 -6.28
N SER A 24 21.74 -14.15 -7.27
CA SER A 24 21.89 -13.68 -8.65
C SER A 24 20.57 -13.18 -9.25
N ALA A 25 19.45 -13.77 -8.87
CA ALA A 25 18.11 -13.35 -9.29
C ALA A 25 17.73 -11.92 -8.83
N LEU A 26 18.46 -11.34 -7.87
CA LEU A 26 18.23 -9.96 -7.40
C LEU A 26 18.97 -8.90 -8.20
N PHE A 27 19.97 -9.25 -8.99
CA PHE A 27 20.73 -8.26 -9.75
C PHE A 27 19.86 -7.41 -10.71
N PRO A 28 18.82 -7.95 -11.35
CA PRO A 28 17.94 -7.15 -12.20
C PRO A 28 17.10 -6.10 -11.45
N ILE A 29 16.90 -6.26 -10.13
CA ILE A 29 16.08 -5.36 -9.31
C ILE A 29 16.92 -4.49 -8.36
N ALA A 30 18.16 -4.89 -8.10
CA ALA A 30 19.07 -4.13 -7.29
C ALA A 30 19.46 -2.82 -7.98
N ASP A 31 19.64 -1.78 -7.18
CA ASP A 31 20.05 -0.43 -7.61
C ASP A 31 19.03 0.30 -8.52
N LYS A 32 17.89 -0.33 -8.86
CA LYS A 32 16.80 0.34 -9.54
C LYS A 32 15.98 1.15 -8.57
N THR A 33 15.50 2.29 -9.02
CA THR A 33 14.57 3.12 -8.29
C THR A 33 13.20 2.42 -8.16
N ILE A 34 12.45 2.81 -7.16
CA ILE A 34 11.08 2.32 -6.96
C ILE A 34 10.22 2.59 -8.21
N ALA A 35 10.34 3.79 -8.80
CA ALA A 35 9.61 4.18 -10.01
C ALA A 35 9.97 3.29 -11.21
N GLU A 36 11.25 3.00 -11.43
CA GLU A 36 11.72 2.10 -12.49
C GLU A 36 11.18 0.68 -12.28
N LEU A 37 11.24 0.17 -11.05
CA LEU A 37 10.75 -1.16 -10.73
C LEU A 37 9.25 -1.32 -10.96
N CYS A 38 8.44 -0.32 -10.56
CA CYS A 38 7.00 -0.32 -10.80
C CYS A 38 6.66 -0.24 -12.30
N HIS A 39 7.43 0.53 -13.06
CA HIS A 39 7.23 0.67 -14.51
C HIS A 39 7.57 -0.62 -15.26
N GLU A 40 8.63 -1.30 -14.86
CA GLU A 40 9.10 -2.53 -15.50
C GLU A 40 8.36 -3.80 -15.04
N ASN A 41 7.76 -3.78 -13.85
CA ASN A 41 7.17 -4.97 -13.23
C ASN A 41 5.73 -4.71 -12.79
N GLU A 42 4.79 -5.04 -13.65
CA GLU A 42 3.36 -4.90 -13.40
C GLU A 42 2.85 -5.73 -12.19
N ASN A 43 3.63 -6.72 -11.75
CA ASN A 43 3.31 -7.60 -10.63
C ASN A 43 3.92 -7.15 -9.30
N LEU A 44 4.55 -5.97 -9.25
CA LEU A 44 5.07 -5.37 -8.04
C LEU A 44 4.18 -4.20 -7.61
N LEU A 45 3.53 -4.34 -6.45
CA LEU A 45 2.78 -3.25 -5.83
C LEU A 45 3.63 -2.56 -4.78
N ILE A 46 3.67 -1.22 -4.85
CA ILE A 46 4.32 -0.39 -3.83
C ILE A 46 3.30 0.61 -3.30
N PHE A 47 3.17 0.68 -1.98
CA PHE A 47 2.28 1.61 -1.30
C PHE A 47 3.08 2.74 -0.65
N PRO A 48 2.60 3.97 -0.78
CA PRO A 48 1.37 4.39 -1.43
C PRO A 48 1.48 4.36 -2.96
N TYR A 49 0.41 3.99 -3.61
CA TYR A 49 0.36 3.79 -5.07
C TYR A 49 0.64 5.05 -5.92
N SER A 50 0.52 6.24 -5.33
CA SER A 50 0.74 7.53 -5.99
C SER A 50 2.21 7.97 -6.06
N ILE A 51 3.16 7.06 -5.82
CA ILE A 51 4.60 7.37 -5.86
C ILE A 51 5.03 7.92 -7.24
N GLU A 52 4.36 7.52 -8.32
CA GLU A 52 4.69 7.96 -9.69
C GLU A 52 4.37 9.44 -9.96
N ASP A 53 3.42 10.04 -9.22
CA ASP A 53 2.91 11.40 -9.50
C ASP A 53 3.39 12.45 -8.48
N SER A 54 4.21 12.10 -7.50
CA SER A 54 4.66 13.05 -6.48
C SER A 54 6.08 13.53 -6.74
N ASP A 55 6.33 14.83 -6.57
CA ASP A 55 7.65 15.43 -6.42
C ASP A 55 8.43 14.89 -5.20
N ASP A 56 7.93 13.80 -4.62
CA ASP A 56 8.44 13.18 -3.42
C ASP A 56 9.62 12.25 -3.78
N LYS A 57 10.74 12.43 -3.12
CA LYS A 57 11.98 11.66 -3.28
C LYS A 57 11.85 10.14 -3.06
N VAL A 58 10.68 9.65 -2.68
CA VAL A 58 10.44 8.22 -2.45
C VAL A 58 10.55 7.43 -3.76
N GLY A 59 10.09 7.99 -4.89
CA GLY A 59 10.24 7.35 -6.20
C GLY A 59 11.68 7.25 -6.68
N GLU A 60 12.57 8.11 -6.20
CA GLU A 60 14.02 8.12 -6.51
C GLU A 60 14.82 7.14 -5.63
N ALA A 61 14.25 6.66 -4.51
CA ALA A 61 14.90 5.68 -3.64
C ALA A 61 14.95 4.30 -4.29
N SER A 62 16.00 3.53 -4.03
CA SER A 62 16.06 2.11 -4.42
C SER A 62 15.40 1.23 -3.35
N VAL A 63 14.85 0.10 -3.76
CA VAL A 63 14.32 -0.89 -2.79
C VAL A 63 15.48 -1.56 -2.05
N MET A 64 16.51 -1.92 -2.79
CA MET A 64 17.71 -2.56 -2.27
C MET A 64 18.93 -2.27 -3.16
N THR A 65 20.10 -2.33 -2.53
CA THR A 65 21.40 -2.19 -3.18
C THR A 65 22.26 -3.41 -2.86
N ILE A 66 22.95 -3.95 -3.85
CA ILE A 66 23.90 -5.06 -3.66
C ILE A 66 25.31 -4.51 -3.54
N LEU A 67 25.88 -4.63 -2.37
CA LEU A 67 27.22 -4.16 -2.04
C LEU A 67 28.23 -5.31 -2.13
N ASN A 68 29.34 -5.07 -2.82
CA ASN A 68 30.46 -6.01 -2.86
C ASN A 68 31.14 -6.09 -1.49
N THR A 69 31.64 -7.27 -1.14
CA THR A 69 32.44 -7.49 0.06
C THR A 69 33.92 -7.68 -0.31
N SER A 70 34.78 -7.84 0.69
CA SER A 70 36.18 -8.22 0.47
C SER A 70 36.36 -9.61 -0.15
N ASP A 71 35.37 -10.46 -0.04
CA ASP A 71 35.27 -11.78 -0.66
C ASP A 71 34.46 -11.67 -1.96
N PRO A 72 35.06 -11.89 -3.16
CA PRO A 72 34.36 -11.74 -4.45
C PRO A 72 33.15 -12.67 -4.62
N GLU A 73 33.10 -13.78 -3.91
CA GLU A 73 31.97 -14.71 -3.96
C GLU A 73 30.81 -14.32 -3.06
N LYS A 74 30.98 -13.29 -2.25
CA LYS A 74 29.97 -12.82 -1.29
C LYS A 74 29.54 -11.40 -1.58
N VAL A 75 28.25 -11.15 -1.34
CA VAL A 75 27.65 -9.83 -1.44
C VAL A 75 26.85 -9.52 -0.19
N ARG A 76 26.68 -8.23 0.09
CA ARG A 76 25.78 -7.72 1.13
C ARG A 76 24.60 -7.03 0.49
N ILE A 77 23.40 -7.28 1.00
CA ILE A 77 22.18 -6.60 0.55
C ILE A 77 21.86 -5.48 1.54
N SER A 78 21.84 -4.26 1.05
CA SER A 78 21.36 -3.08 1.76
C SER A 78 19.93 -2.77 1.31
N THR A 79 19.07 -2.38 2.23
CA THR A 79 17.68 -2.00 1.98
C THR A 79 17.45 -0.55 2.37
N GLU A 80 16.56 0.12 1.67
CA GLU A 80 16.08 1.45 1.98
C GLU A 80 14.86 1.41 2.91
N ASN A 81 14.09 2.49 2.99
CA ASN A 81 12.97 2.67 3.92
C ASN A 81 11.68 1.97 3.42
N VAL A 82 11.78 0.73 2.96
CA VAL A 82 10.66 -0.08 2.45
C VAL A 82 10.54 -1.40 3.20
N MET A 83 9.31 -1.82 3.44
CA MET A 83 8.97 -3.08 4.12
C MET A 83 8.02 -3.90 3.27
N GLY A 84 8.01 -5.22 3.43
CA GLY A 84 7.09 -6.10 2.74
C GLY A 84 7.74 -7.34 2.16
N PHE A 85 7.26 -7.77 0.98
CA PHE A 85 7.66 -9.04 0.38
C PHE A 85 7.96 -8.87 -1.10
N ILE A 86 9.04 -9.49 -1.58
CA ILE A 86 9.39 -9.61 -3.00
C ILE A 86 9.69 -11.06 -3.30
N GLY A 87 9.10 -11.60 -4.37
CA GLY A 87 9.45 -12.86 -5.00
C GLY A 87 10.11 -12.61 -6.35
N VAL A 88 11.24 -13.30 -6.59
CA VAL A 88 11.94 -13.28 -7.89
C VAL A 88 12.31 -14.73 -8.22
N GLY A 89 11.60 -15.33 -9.17
CA GLY A 89 11.74 -16.76 -9.45
C GLY A 89 11.55 -17.60 -8.18
N ASN A 90 12.55 -18.39 -7.82
CA ASN A 90 12.53 -19.25 -6.63
C ASN A 90 13.03 -18.55 -5.34
N LEU A 91 13.37 -17.28 -5.41
CA LEU A 91 13.86 -16.48 -4.28
C LEU A 91 12.73 -15.64 -3.68
N GLN A 92 12.58 -15.71 -2.37
CA GLN A 92 11.62 -14.89 -1.61
C GLN A 92 12.37 -14.01 -0.62
N ILE A 93 12.09 -12.73 -0.62
CA ILE A 93 12.67 -11.74 0.28
C ILE A 93 11.54 -11.19 1.14
N LYS A 94 11.73 -11.23 2.45
CA LYS A 94 10.91 -10.52 3.42
C LYS A 94 11.73 -9.39 4.02
N ILE A 95 11.23 -8.16 3.90
CA ILE A 95 11.84 -6.97 4.50
C ILE A 95 10.94 -6.53 5.65
N LYS A 96 11.40 -6.72 6.88
CA LYS A 96 10.66 -6.38 8.10
C LYS A 96 11.06 -5.02 8.66
N SER A 97 10.26 -4.51 9.58
CA SER A 97 10.55 -3.27 10.30
C SER A 97 11.84 -3.37 11.13
N ARG A 98 12.70 -2.33 11.06
CA ARG A 98 13.89 -2.18 11.94
C ARG A 98 13.56 -1.97 13.40
N PHE A 99 12.29 -1.66 13.70
CA PHE A 99 11.79 -1.52 15.07
C PHE A 99 11.18 -2.80 15.61
N ASP A 100 11.11 -3.86 14.81
CA ASP A 100 10.68 -5.18 15.27
C ASP A 100 11.91 -6.06 15.53
N GLU A 101 12.26 -6.24 16.80
CA GLU A 101 13.37 -7.11 17.23
C GLU A 101 12.94 -8.59 17.29
N GLY A 102 11.64 -8.88 17.12
CA GLY A 102 11.07 -10.22 17.12
C GLY A 102 11.37 -11.02 15.85
N ARG A 103 11.01 -12.33 15.90
CA ARG A 103 11.14 -13.23 14.74
C ARG A 103 10.01 -13.05 13.71
N ASP A 104 8.83 -12.58 14.16
CA ASP A 104 7.56 -12.77 13.46
C ASP A 104 7.01 -11.51 12.79
N ASP A 105 7.76 -10.37 12.79
CA ASP A 105 7.37 -9.11 12.12
C ASP A 105 5.97 -8.58 12.51
N TYR A 106 5.67 -8.67 13.80
CA TYR A 106 4.36 -8.29 14.33
C TYR A 106 4.05 -6.81 14.17
N LEU A 107 5.08 -5.94 14.18
CA LEU A 107 4.87 -4.50 14.02
C LEU A 107 4.34 -4.15 12.63
N LEU A 108 4.94 -4.69 11.55
CA LEU A 108 4.45 -4.48 10.19
C LEU A 108 3.00 -4.97 10.06
N HIS A 109 2.73 -6.17 10.52
CA HIS A 109 1.38 -6.75 10.49
C HIS A 109 0.37 -5.90 11.27
N TYR A 110 0.75 -5.38 12.43
CA TYR A 110 -0.11 -4.54 13.25
C TYR A 110 -0.43 -3.19 12.59
N MET A 111 0.58 -2.51 12.03
CA MET A 111 0.36 -1.28 11.30
C MET A 111 -0.56 -1.51 10.10
N LEU A 112 -0.32 -2.56 9.32
CA LEU A 112 -1.16 -2.91 8.16
C LEU A 112 -2.60 -3.25 8.58
N GLN A 113 -2.78 -4.00 9.67
CA GLN A 113 -4.10 -4.29 10.22
C GLN A 113 -4.86 -3.01 10.59
N LYS A 114 -4.18 -2.05 11.19
CA LYS A 114 -4.79 -0.77 11.58
C LYS A 114 -5.15 0.08 10.37
N VAL A 115 -4.23 0.23 9.43
CA VAL A 115 -4.38 1.08 8.24
C VAL A 115 -5.43 0.53 7.29
N PHE A 116 -5.38 -0.77 7.01
CA PHE A 116 -6.30 -1.41 6.06
C PHE A 116 -7.54 -2.03 6.73
N SER A 117 -7.69 -1.91 8.05
CA SER A 117 -8.88 -2.34 8.82
C SER A 117 -9.24 -3.82 8.66
N PHE A 118 -8.26 -4.72 8.56
CA PHE A 118 -8.50 -6.16 8.52
C PHE A 118 -7.99 -6.88 9.78
N ASN A 119 -8.49 -8.07 10.05
CA ASN A 119 -8.12 -8.85 11.24
C ASN A 119 -7.27 -10.06 10.86
N LEU A 120 -6.01 -10.08 11.31
CA LEU A 120 -5.04 -11.15 11.05
C LEU A 120 -5.09 -12.29 12.09
N PHE A 121 -6.00 -12.26 13.06
CA PHE A 121 -6.02 -13.24 14.15
C PHE A 121 -6.25 -14.69 13.70
N ASP A 122 -6.83 -14.89 12.51
CA ASP A 122 -7.15 -16.22 11.99
C ASP A 122 -6.01 -16.83 11.15
N LEU A 123 -4.90 -16.10 10.95
CA LEU A 123 -3.74 -16.63 10.24
C LEU A 123 -2.93 -17.56 11.15
N ASN A 124 -3.16 -18.86 11.02
CA ASN A 124 -2.28 -19.86 11.61
C ASN A 124 -0.95 -19.89 10.82
N HIS A 125 0.11 -19.34 11.40
CA HIS A 125 1.44 -19.16 10.82
C HIS A 125 2.22 -20.46 10.51
N ASN A 126 1.55 -21.56 10.17
CA ASN A 126 2.21 -22.84 10.01
C ASN A 126 2.75 -23.15 8.59
N ASN A 127 2.45 -22.31 7.57
CA ASN A 127 2.92 -22.51 6.20
C ASN A 127 3.40 -21.19 5.56
N GLU A 128 4.69 -20.98 5.56
CA GLU A 128 5.36 -19.74 5.16
C GLU A 128 5.14 -19.28 3.69
N LYS A 129 4.74 -20.18 2.77
CA LYS A 129 4.44 -19.83 1.37
C LYS A 129 3.01 -19.30 1.19
N GLU A 130 2.10 -19.64 2.10
CA GLU A 130 0.70 -19.20 2.08
C GLU A 130 0.56 -17.78 2.66
N ASP A 131 1.48 -17.36 3.56
CA ASP A 131 1.38 -16.09 4.29
C ASP A 131 1.39 -14.85 3.39
N VAL A 132 2.22 -14.83 2.33
CA VAL A 132 2.30 -13.69 1.39
C VAL A 132 1.02 -13.58 0.54
N PHE A 133 0.53 -14.74 0.10
CA PHE A 133 -0.69 -14.82 -0.72
C PHE A 133 -1.92 -14.38 0.07
N ASP A 134 -2.05 -14.90 1.28
CA ASP A 134 -3.15 -14.56 2.16
C ASP A 134 -3.15 -13.06 2.48
N PHE A 135 -1.98 -12.49 2.69
CA PHE A 135 -1.82 -11.07 2.95
C PHE A 135 -2.35 -10.18 1.81
N ILE A 136 -2.03 -10.51 0.56
CA ILE A 136 -2.54 -9.76 -0.61
C ILE A 136 -4.06 -9.82 -0.69
N MET A 137 -4.68 -10.96 -0.39
CA MET A 137 -6.14 -11.07 -0.36
C MET A 137 -6.78 -10.19 0.71
N PHE A 138 -6.14 -9.99 1.87
CA PHE A 138 -6.66 -9.12 2.93
C PHE A 138 -6.72 -7.64 2.55
N MET A 139 -5.97 -7.21 1.57
CA MET A 139 -6.03 -5.83 1.06
C MET A 139 -7.23 -5.59 0.13
N PHE A 140 -7.80 -6.66 -0.44
CA PHE A 140 -8.89 -6.55 -1.42
C PHE A 140 -10.11 -5.77 -0.90
N PRO A 141 -10.65 -6.01 0.31
CA PRO A 141 -11.79 -5.25 0.83
C PRO A 141 -11.53 -3.74 0.90
N HIS A 142 -10.33 -3.35 1.33
CA HIS A 142 -9.97 -1.93 1.44
C HIS A 142 -9.94 -1.24 0.07
N LEU A 143 -9.24 -1.83 -0.92
CA LEU A 143 -9.18 -1.26 -2.27
C LEU A 143 -10.53 -1.32 -2.99
N LEU A 144 -11.30 -2.39 -2.80
CA LEU A 144 -12.66 -2.48 -3.33
C LEU A 144 -13.54 -1.34 -2.77
N ARG A 145 -13.48 -1.09 -1.47
CA ARG A 145 -14.24 -0.02 -0.81
C ARG A 145 -13.87 1.36 -1.37
N ASN A 146 -12.58 1.65 -1.50
CA ASN A 146 -12.11 2.92 -2.06
C ASN A 146 -12.61 3.12 -3.50
N ALA A 147 -12.49 2.10 -4.35
CA ALA A 147 -12.99 2.14 -5.71
C ALA A 147 -14.52 2.33 -5.76
N MET A 148 -15.26 1.57 -4.96
CA MET A 148 -16.74 1.63 -4.93
C MET A 148 -17.28 2.95 -4.39
N ARG A 149 -16.54 3.71 -3.58
CA ARG A 149 -16.90 5.08 -3.17
C ARG A 149 -16.95 6.06 -4.35
N GLN A 150 -16.24 5.80 -5.44
CA GLN A 150 -16.32 6.54 -6.69
C GLN A 150 -17.50 6.09 -7.57
N GLY A 151 -18.24 5.06 -7.13
CA GLY A 151 -19.29 4.38 -7.88
C GLY A 151 -18.75 3.19 -8.67
N ILE A 152 -19.65 2.35 -9.20
CA ILE A 152 -19.27 1.18 -10.00
C ILE A 152 -18.69 1.64 -11.33
N TYR A 153 -17.55 1.09 -11.72
CA TYR A 153 -16.85 1.43 -12.96
C TYR A 153 -17.72 1.19 -14.19
N ARG A 154 -17.77 2.18 -15.06
CA ARG A 154 -18.50 2.14 -16.32
C ARG A 154 -17.59 2.48 -17.48
N GLU A 155 -17.76 1.76 -18.58
CA GLU A 155 -17.15 2.14 -19.84
C GLU A 155 -18.05 1.80 -21.02
N TYR A 156 -17.73 2.38 -22.18
CA TYR A 156 -18.44 2.07 -23.43
C TYR A 156 -17.97 0.73 -23.96
N GLN A 157 -18.93 -0.22 -24.11
CA GLN A 157 -18.71 -1.51 -24.74
C GLN A 157 -19.45 -1.61 -26.08
N ASN A 158 -18.86 -2.31 -27.03
CA ASN A 158 -19.46 -2.58 -28.31
C ASN A 158 -20.12 -3.96 -28.31
N PHE A 159 -21.45 -3.97 -28.39
CA PHE A 159 -22.21 -5.21 -28.45
C PHE A 159 -22.58 -5.56 -29.92
N LYS A 160 -22.45 -6.82 -30.26
CA LYS A 160 -22.79 -7.33 -31.60
C LYS A 160 -24.12 -8.06 -31.54
N HIS A 161 -25.09 -7.61 -32.31
CA HIS A 161 -26.44 -8.15 -32.37
C HIS A 161 -26.74 -8.72 -33.76
N ASN A 162 -27.66 -9.68 -33.80
CA ASN A 162 -28.21 -10.24 -35.07
C ASN A 162 -29.68 -10.59 -34.80
N ASP A 163 -30.55 -9.60 -34.89
CA ASP A 163 -31.98 -9.75 -34.66
C ASP A 163 -32.81 -8.85 -35.62
N ALA A 164 -34.14 -8.94 -35.53
CA ALA A 164 -35.04 -8.17 -36.37
C ALA A 164 -35.21 -6.69 -35.95
N LYS A 165 -34.64 -6.26 -34.78
CA LYS A 165 -34.81 -4.92 -34.24
C LYS A 165 -33.52 -4.13 -34.31
N LEU A 166 -33.25 -3.52 -35.46
CA LEU A 166 -32.08 -2.67 -35.64
C LEU A 166 -32.08 -1.48 -34.64
N LYS A 167 -31.06 -1.44 -33.78
CA LYS A 167 -30.87 -0.39 -32.77
C LYS A 167 -29.54 0.36 -32.88
N GLY A 168 -28.68 -0.02 -33.79
CA GLY A 168 -27.34 0.54 -33.93
C GLY A 168 -26.83 0.56 -35.36
N THR A 169 -25.52 0.61 -35.52
CA THR A 169 -24.87 0.64 -36.84
C THR A 169 -24.82 -0.75 -37.47
N ILE A 170 -25.28 -0.90 -38.71
CA ILE A 170 -25.25 -2.16 -39.45
C ILE A 170 -23.80 -2.57 -39.68
N ASP A 171 -23.47 -3.80 -39.30
CA ASP A 171 -22.21 -4.47 -39.61
C ASP A 171 -22.39 -5.24 -40.96
N TRP A 172 -22.11 -4.56 -42.05
CA TRP A 172 -22.33 -5.09 -43.39
C TRP A 172 -21.58 -6.39 -43.63
N GLY A 173 -20.34 -6.52 -43.14
CA GLY A 173 -19.56 -7.74 -43.30
C GLY A 173 -20.24 -8.95 -42.65
N ARG A 174 -20.69 -8.81 -41.40
CA ARG A 174 -21.42 -9.85 -40.68
C ARG A 174 -22.81 -10.05 -41.25
N HIS A 175 -23.48 -8.98 -41.66
CA HIS A 175 -24.83 -9.08 -42.24
C HIS A 175 -24.82 -9.91 -43.52
N ILE A 176 -23.90 -9.65 -44.43
CA ILE A 176 -23.75 -10.42 -45.69
C ILE A 176 -23.38 -11.86 -45.38
N ALA A 177 -22.47 -12.10 -44.45
CA ALA A 177 -22.02 -13.45 -44.12
C ALA A 177 -23.08 -14.30 -43.40
N GLN A 178 -23.97 -13.71 -42.61
CA GLN A 178 -24.90 -14.43 -41.74
C GLN A 178 -26.36 -14.38 -42.22
N ASN A 179 -26.75 -13.35 -42.99
CA ASN A 179 -28.13 -13.05 -43.30
C ASN A 179 -28.43 -12.97 -44.79
N ILE A 180 -27.61 -13.59 -45.62
CA ILE A 180 -27.91 -13.74 -47.05
C ILE A 180 -28.06 -15.23 -47.36
N PRO A 181 -29.25 -15.66 -47.83
CA PRO A 181 -30.46 -14.87 -48.13
C PRO A 181 -31.13 -14.30 -46.90
N PHE A 182 -31.72 -13.10 -47.03
CA PHE A 182 -32.30 -12.36 -45.91
C PHE A 182 -33.50 -13.11 -45.28
N ALA A 183 -33.38 -13.42 -43.99
CA ALA A 183 -34.39 -14.16 -43.21
C ALA A 183 -35.03 -13.28 -42.10
N GLY A 184 -34.96 -11.95 -42.23
CA GLY A 184 -35.58 -11.01 -41.30
C GLY A 184 -34.64 -10.45 -40.19
N ASN A 185 -33.42 -10.99 -40.06
CA ASN A 185 -32.46 -10.53 -39.10
C ASN A 185 -31.43 -9.57 -39.71
N VAL A 186 -30.99 -8.58 -38.95
CA VAL A 186 -29.94 -7.65 -39.33
C VAL A 186 -28.78 -7.74 -38.34
N ALA A 187 -27.56 -7.93 -38.85
CA ALA A 187 -26.38 -7.87 -38.03
C ALA A 187 -25.96 -6.41 -37.83
N TYR A 188 -25.93 -5.98 -36.60
CA TYR A 188 -25.57 -4.60 -36.22
C TYR A 188 -24.75 -4.58 -34.94
N SER A 189 -24.17 -3.43 -34.62
CA SER A 189 -23.47 -3.17 -33.34
C SER A 189 -24.07 -1.95 -32.64
N THR A 190 -24.15 -2.07 -31.32
CA THR A 190 -24.48 -0.93 -30.42
C THR A 190 -23.24 -0.59 -29.59
N ARG A 191 -23.14 0.69 -29.21
CA ARG A 191 -22.16 1.16 -28.25
C ARG A 191 -22.92 1.60 -26.99
N GLU A 192 -22.77 0.82 -25.92
CA GLU A 192 -23.51 1.01 -24.68
C GLU A 192 -22.59 1.35 -23.53
N TYR A 193 -23.00 2.26 -22.66
CA TYR A 193 -22.29 2.64 -21.44
C TYR A 193 -22.74 1.72 -20.30
N THR A 194 -21.94 0.69 -20.03
CA THR A 194 -22.35 -0.42 -19.16
C THR A 194 -21.43 -0.61 -17.96
N TYR A 195 -21.98 -1.18 -16.89
CA TYR A 195 -21.23 -1.70 -15.75
C TYR A 195 -20.57 -3.06 -16.05
N ASP A 196 -21.13 -3.84 -16.95
CA ASP A 196 -20.60 -5.13 -17.35
C ASP A 196 -19.49 -4.92 -18.38
N ASN A 197 -18.26 -4.89 -17.91
CA ASN A 197 -17.07 -4.54 -18.70
C ASN A 197 -15.83 -5.25 -18.15
N ASP A 198 -14.73 -5.20 -18.90
CA ASP A 198 -13.51 -5.94 -18.57
C ASP A 198 -12.96 -5.63 -17.15
N MET A 199 -13.12 -4.40 -16.64
CA MET A 199 -12.67 -4.02 -15.29
C MET A 199 -13.53 -4.69 -14.21
N THR A 200 -14.85 -4.57 -14.30
CA THR A 200 -15.76 -5.17 -13.31
C THR A 200 -15.76 -6.67 -13.37
N GLU A 201 -15.55 -7.24 -14.55
CA GLU A 201 -15.35 -8.69 -14.71
C GLU A 201 -14.06 -9.19 -14.10
N LEU A 202 -12.95 -8.42 -14.19
CA LEU A 202 -11.72 -8.75 -13.48
C LEU A 202 -11.96 -8.83 -11.96
N ILE A 203 -12.65 -7.84 -11.40
CA ILE A 203 -13.00 -7.82 -9.97
C ILE A 203 -13.91 -9.02 -9.65
N ARG A 204 -14.87 -9.34 -10.50
CA ARG A 204 -15.74 -10.51 -10.35
C ARG A 204 -14.95 -11.82 -10.35
N HIS A 205 -14.02 -12.01 -11.28
CA HIS A 205 -13.15 -13.19 -11.30
C HIS A 205 -12.32 -13.30 -10.02
N THR A 206 -11.82 -12.19 -9.50
CA THR A 206 -11.08 -12.13 -8.22
C THR A 206 -11.95 -12.55 -7.06
N ILE A 207 -13.18 -12.04 -6.96
CA ILE A 207 -14.14 -12.44 -5.93
C ILE A 207 -14.41 -13.96 -5.97
N GLU A 208 -14.70 -14.51 -7.14
CA GLU A 208 -14.99 -15.95 -7.26
C GLU A 208 -13.75 -16.81 -6.97
N PHE A 209 -12.57 -16.34 -7.35
CA PHE A 209 -11.31 -16.97 -7.01
C PHE A 209 -11.07 -16.98 -5.48
N MET A 210 -11.23 -15.84 -4.83
CA MET A 210 -11.09 -15.72 -3.37
C MET A 210 -12.06 -16.62 -2.63
N LYS A 211 -13.31 -16.76 -3.07
CA LYS A 211 -14.29 -17.68 -2.46
C LYS A 211 -13.82 -19.13 -2.41
N SER A 212 -12.94 -19.53 -3.34
CA SER A 212 -12.37 -20.88 -3.40
C SER A 212 -11.19 -21.09 -2.45
N LYS A 213 -10.67 -20.01 -1.82
CA LYS A 213 -9.50 -20.05 -0.94
C LYS A 213 -9.90 -20.11 0.52
N ARG A 214 -9.00 -20.64 1.39
CA ARG A 214 -9.23 -20.91 2.81
C ARG A 214 -9.78 -19.71 3.58
N TYR A 215 -9.21 -18.51 3.38
CA TYR A 215 -9.61 -17.28 4.07
C TYR A 215 -10.55 -16.39 3.25
N GLY A 216 -10.78 -16.72 1.98
CA GLY A 216 -11.48 -15.84 1.06
C GLY A 216 -12.90 -15.49 1.49
N GLN A 217 -13.65 -16.44 2.06
CA GLN A 217 -14.99 -16.15 2.56
C GLN A 217 -14.98 -15.21 3.75
N SER A 218 -14.04 -15.38 4.68
CA SER A 218 -13.87 -14.49 5.83
C SER A 218 -13.47 -13.09 5.40
N VAL A 219 -12.57 -12.97 4.41
CA VAL A 219 -12.13 -11.68 3.86
C VAL A 219 -13.28 -10.96 3.13
N LEU A 220 -14.05 -11.67 2.29
CA LEU A 220 -15.19 -11.10 1.56
C LEU A 220 -16.39 -10.81 2.46
N GLY A 221 -16.44 -11.40 3.64
CA GLY A 221 -17.46 -11.19 4.68
C GLY A 221 -17.00 -10.31 5.85
N LEU A 222 -15.89 -9.59 5.72
CA LEU A 222 -15.24 -8.83 6.80
C LEU A 222 -16.18 -7.84 7.49
N ASP A 223 -16.94 -7.09 6.72
CA ASP A 223 -17.91 -6.11 7.18
C ASP A 223 -19.07 -5.95 6.19
N GLN A 224 -20.14 -5.27 6.63
CA GLN A 224 -21.35 -5.08 5.83
C GLN A 224 -21.08 -4.32 4.53
N GLU A 225 -20.20 -3.30 4.56
CA GLU A 225 -19.83 -2.51 3.36
C GLU A 225 -19.15 -3.39 2.30
N THR A 226 -18.24 -4.27 2.73
CA THR A 226 -17.57 -5.24 1.84
C THR A 226 -18.58 -6.22 1.24
N ILE A 227 -19.50 -6.77 2.05
CA ILE A 227 -20.55 -7.68 1.59
C ILE A 227 -21.43 -7.01 0.53
N ASP A 228 -21.84 -5.77 0.75
CA ASP A 228 -22.71 -5.03 -0.16
C ASP A 228 -21.98 -4.64 -1.45
N ASN A 229 -20.72 -4.27 -1.38
CA ASN A 229 -19.87 -4.01 -2.55
C ASN A 229 -19.69 -5.28 -3.40
N VAL A 230 -19.40 -6.42 -2.77
CA VAL A 230 -19.27 -7.72 -3.44
C VAL A 230 -20.59 -8.10 -4.14
N LYS A 231 -21.74 -7.95 -3.47
CA LYS A 231 -23.07 -8.21 -4.07
C LYS A 231 -23.33 -7.28 -5.26
N SER A 232 -22.94 -6.01 -5.15
CA SER A 232 -23.12 -5.02 -6.21
C SER A 232 -22.33 -5.41 -7.47
N ILE A 233 -21.05 -5.77 -7.34
CA ILE A 233 -20.24 -6.26 -8.46
C ILE A 233 -20.87 -7.52 -9.08
N ILE A 234 -21.28 -8.47 -8.24
CA ILE A 234 -21.91 -9.73 -8.72
C ILE A 234 -23.18 -9.44 -9.52
N SER A 235 -24.01 -8.51 -9.08
CA SER A 235 -25.28 -8.17 -9.76
C SER A 235 -25.06 -7.42 -11.08
N GLN A 236 -23.96 -6.67 -11.21
CA GLN A 236 -23.65 -5.84 -12.37
C GLN A 236 -22.77 -6.53 -13.42
N THR A 237 -22.38 -7.78 -13.20
CA THR A 237 -21.57 -8.60 -14.12
C THR A 237 -22.32 -9.87 -14.54
N PRO A 238 -23.49 -9.75 -15.23
CA PRO A 238 -24.28 -10.90 -15.65
C PRO A 238 -23.62 -11.75 -16.72
N SER A 239 -22.70 -11.20 -17.52
CA SER A 239 -21.96 -11.92 -18.55
C SER A 239 -20.80 -12.78 -18.02
N TYR A 240 -20.54 -12.74 -16.71
CA TYR A 240 -19.46 -13.49 -16.09
C TYR A 240 -19.44 -14.97 -16.49
N ASN A 241 -18.29 -15.39 -17.02
CA ASN A 241 -18.02 -16.78 -17.37
C ASN A 241 -16.67 -17.21 -16.78
N LYS A 242 -16.69 -18.19 -15.88
CA LYS A 242 -15.49 -18.70 -15.19
C LYS A 242 -14.37 -19.15 -16.13
N ASN A 243 -14.71 -19.58 -17.35
CA ASN A 243 -13.76 -20.07 -18.34
C ASN A 243 -13.02 -18.94 -19.08
N GLU A 244 -13.47 -17.69 -18.93
CA GLU A 244 -12.89 -16.51 -19.60
C GLU A 244 -11.83 -15.80 -18.75
N ARG A 245 -11.45 -16.36 -17.59
CA ARG A 245 -10.48 -15.74 -16.66
C ARG A 245 -9.21 -15.27 -17.37
N SER A 246 -8.54 -16.13 -18.12
CA SER A 246 -7.29 -15.79 -18.82
C SER A 246 -7.49 -14.70 -19.87
N ALA A 247 -8.63 -14.70 -20.58
CA ALA A 247 -8.96 -13.64 -21.52
C ALA A 247 -9.19 -12.29 -20.82
N ILE A 248 -9.89 -12.28 -19.69
CA ILE A 248 -10.13 -11.08 -18.88
C ILE A 248 -8.84 -10.56 -18.27
N ILE A 249 -7.96 -11.43 -17.75
CA ILE A 249 -6.62 -11.05 -17.31
C ILE A 249 -5.88 -10.36 -18.46
N GLY A 250 -5.80 -10.98 -19.64
CA GLY A 250 -5.12 -10.43 -20.80
C GLY A 250 -5.63 -9.05 -21.23
N LYS A 251 -6.95 -8.81 -21.17
CA LYS A 251 -7.55 -7.50 -21.49
C LYS A 251 -7.22 -6.41 -20.44
N ASN A 252 -6.90 -6.79 -19.21
CA ASN A 252 -6.60 -5.89 -18.10
C ASN A 252 -5.11 -5.73 -17.82
N LEU A 253 -4.19 -6.34 -18.58
CA LEU A 253 -2.75 -6.17 -18.40
C LEU A 253 -2.30 -4.70 -18.55
N ARG A 254 -2.97 -3.93 -19.40
CA ARG A 254 -2.75 -2.50 -19.48
C ARG A 254 -3.55 -1.78 -18.41
N HIS A 255 -2.88 -1.00 -17.59
CA HIS A 255 -3.51 -0.20 -16.54
C HIS A 255 -4.48 0.82 -17.15
N LYS A 256 -5.74 0.78 -16.72
CA LYS A 256 -6.76 1.73 -17.15
C LYS A 256 -6.67 2.99 -16.28
N ARG A 257 -6.07 4.06 -16.81
CA ARG A 257 -6.08 5.38 -16.17
C ARG A 257 -7.38 6.11 -16.54
N HIS A 258 -8.21 6.41 -15.55
CA HIS A 258 -9.45 7.13 -15.75
C HIS A 258 -9.48 8.37 -14.86
N PRO A 259 -9.76 9.58 -15.39
CA PRO A 259 -9.70 10.83 -14.60
C PRO A 259 -10.62 10.85 -13.37
N TYR A 260 -11.74 10.14 -13.43
CA TYR A 260 -12.71 10.06 -12.34
C TYR A 260 -12.53 8.80 -11.48
N TYR A 261 -12.32 7.64 -12.08
CA TYR A 261 -12.21 6.35 -11.39
C TYR A 261 -10.76 6.04 -11.01
N THR A 262 -10.10 6.93 -10.29
CA THR A 262 -8.67 6.81 -9.93
C THR A 262 -8.37 5.62 -9.02
N GLU A 263 -9.29 5.30 -8.10
CA GLU A 263 -9.12 4.21 -7.14
C GLU A 263 -9.28 2.80 -7.77
N TYR A 264 -9.77 2.72 -9.01
CA TYR A 264 -9.87 1.43 -9.71
C TYR A 264 -8.53 0.92 -10.22
N GLN A 265 -7.54 1.77 -10.45
CA GLN A 265 -6.21 1.35 -10.90
C GLN A 265 -5.48 0.51 -9.84
N PRO A 266 -5.37 0.92 -8.55
CA PRO A 266 -4.80 0.07 -7.49
C PRO A 266 -5.56 -1.25 -7.32
N LEU A 267 -6.90 -1.23 -7.42
CA LEU A 267 -7.73 -2.42 -7.35
C LEU A 267 -7.47 -3.37 -8.53
N GLN A 268 -7.32 -2.84 -9.76
CA GLN A 268 -6.96 -3.61 -10.95
C GLN A 268 -5.64 -4.36 -10.75
N CYS A 269 -4.60 -3.66 -10.28
CA CYS A 269 -3.30 -4.27 -10.03
C CYS A 269 -3.38 -5.37 -8.98
N LEU A 270 -4.08 -5.14 -7.87
CA LEU A 270 -4.27 -6.15 -6.84
C LEU A 270 -5.03 -7.38 -7.38
N CYS A 271 -6.11 -7.17 -8.15
CA CYS A 271 -6.87 -8.25 -8.76
C CYS A 271 -6.00 -9.11 -9.70
N LEU A 272 -5.19 -8.47 -10.54
CA LEU A 272 -4.24 -9.17 -11.41
C LEU A 272 -3.25 -10.01 -10.61
N GLN A 273 -2.68 -9.46 -9.54
CA GLN A 273 -1.78 -10.19 -8.66
C GLN A 273 -2.46 -11.39 -8.02
N ILE A 274 -3.65 -11.22 -7.44
CA ILE A 274 -4.39 -12.32 -6.81
C ILE A 274 -4.67 -13.44 -7.82
N LEU A 275 -5.05 -13.11 -9.05
CA LEU A 275 -5.40 -14.11 -10.07
C LEU A 275 -4.18 -14.79 -10.69
N ARG A 276 -3.04 -14.09 -10.82
CA ARG A 276 -1.79 -14.61 -11.41
C ARG A 276 -0.90 -15.36 -10.42
N MET A 277 -1.07 -15.14 -9.11
CA MET A 277 -0.21 -15.79 -8.09
C MET A 277 -0.24 -17.31 -8.12
N GLU A 278 -1.28 -17.96 -8.66
CA GLU A 278 -1.25 -19.41 -8.87
C GLU A 278 -0.29 -19.80 -9.98
N GLU A 279 -0.19 -19.01 -11.03
CA GLU A 279 0.73 -19.26 -12.16
C GLU A 279 2.19 -19.14 -11.67
N VAL A 280 2.50 -18.12 -10.86
CA VAL A 280 3.81 -17.93 -10.23
C VAL A 280 4.14 -19.04 -9.21
N LYS A 281 3.13 -19.56 -8.49
CA LYS A 281 3.30 -20.64 -7.51
C LYS A 281 3.74 -21.96 -8.15
N TYR A 282 3.43 -22.17 -9.44
CA TYR A 282 3.77 -23.40 -10.18
C TYR A 282 5.02 -23.28 -11.06
N GLY A 283 5.71 -22.11 -11.06
CA GLY A 283 7.07 -22.00 -11.62
C GLY A 283 7.13 -21.99 -13.16
N GLU A 284 6.11 -21.46 -13.83
CA GLU A 284 6.11 -21.42 -15.31
C GLU A 284 6.98 -20.31 -15.91
N THR A 285 7.45 -19.33 -15.12
CA THR A 285 8.39 -18.28 -15.58
C THR A 285 9.45 -17.96 -14.53
N ASP A 286 10.72 -18.24 -14.85
CA ASP A 286 11.88 -18.07 -13.93
C ASP A 286 12.27 -16.58 -13.68
N GLU A 287 11.70 -15.61 -14.37
CA GLU A 287 12.13 -14.19 -14.34
C GLU A 287 11.08 -13.20 -13.82
N GLU A 288 9.86 -13.61 -13.51
CA GLU A 288 8.84 -12.67 -13.04
C GLU A 288 9.08 -12.22 -11.61
N ILE A 289 9.08 -10.89 -11.44
CA ILE A 289 9.14 -10.21 -10.14
C ILE A 289 7.71 -9.97 -9.68
N CYS A 290 7.39 -10.46 -8.49
CA CYS A 290 6.10 -10.21 -7.85
C CYS A 290 6.30 -9.76 -6.41
N GLY A 291 5.39 -8.98 -5.88
CA GLY A 291 5.51 -8.58 -4.48
C GLY A 291 4.63 -7.41 -4.09
N ILE A 292 4.72 -7.11 -2.80
CA ILE A 292 4.05 -5.97 -2.21
C ILE A 292 4.99 -5.31 -1.21
N LEU A 293 5.21 -4.02 -1.43
CA LEU A 293 6.08 -3.21 -0.61
C LEU A 293 5.34 -1.99 -0.06
N PHE A 294 5.77 -1.53 1.08
CA PHE A 294 5.24 -0.36 1.77
C PHE A 294 6.39 0.58 2.12
N ASP A 295 6.24 1.85 1.79
CA ASP A 295 7.09 2.88 2.35
C ASP A 295 6.90 2.92 3.87
N GLY A 296 8.00 2.78 4.61
CA GLY A 296 7.96 2.71 6.07
C GLY A 296 7.52 4.01 6.73
N ALA A 297 7.86 5.16 6.14
CA ALA A 297 7.47 6.46 6.67
C ALA A 297 5.97 6.69 6.45
N TRP A 298 5.48 6.44 5.24
CA TRP A 298 4.05 6.52 4.93
C TRP A 298 3.22 5.56 5.81
N LEU A 299 3.64 4.31 5.95
CA LEU A 299 2.88 3.35 6.76
C LEU A 299 2.84 3.74 8.23
N TRP A 300 3.92 4.31 8.76
CA TRP A 300 3.97 4.85 10.11
C TRP A 300 3.02 6.03 10.28
N GLU A 301 3.00 6.96 9.34
CA GLU A 301 2.12 8.12 9.32
C GLU A 301 0.64 7.69 9.27
N GLU A 302 0.27 6.78 8.36
CA GLU A 302 -1.10 6.25 8.27
C GLU A 302 -1.51 5.47 9.54
N TYR A 303 -0.58 4.71 10.13
CA TYR A 303 -0.83 4.07 11.41
C TYR A 303 -1.14 5.09 12.51
N LEU A 304 -0.36 6.14 12.63
CA LEU A 304 -0.62 7.23 13.57
C LEU A 304 -1.95 7.93 13.28
N ASN A 305 -2.31 8.09 12.02
CA ASN A 305 -3.60 8.65 11.62
C ASN A 305 -4.78 7.86 12.21
N THR A 306 -4.71 6.54 12.26
CA THR A 306 -5.77 5.70 12.88
C THR A 306 -6.00 5.97 14.37
N ILE A 307 -5.00 6.53 15.04
CA ILE A 307 -5.04 6.90 16.46
C ILE A 307 -5.44 8.38 16.61
N LEU A 308 -4.73 9.27 15.92
CA LEU A 308 -4.83 10.72 16.09
C LEU A 308 -6.11 11.32 15.53
N GLN A 309 -6.71 10.71 14.49
CA GLN A 309 -8.00 11.12 13.96
C GLN A 309 -9.11 11.06 15.02
N LYS A 310 -9.06 10.06 15.91
CA LYS A 310 -10.01 9.92 17.04
C LYS A 310 -9.85 11.04 18.08
N GLU A 311 -8.67 11.62 18.14
CA GLU A 311 -8.34 12.77 18.99
C GLU A 311 -8.68 14.12 18.33
N GLY A 312 -9.19 14.09 17.09
CA GLY A 312 -9.60 15.28 16.34
C GLY A 312 -8.46 15.99 15.60
N PHE A 313 -7.30 15.36 15.44
CA PHE A 313 -6.23 15.88 14.59
C PHE A 313 -6.63 15.82 13.12
N ARG A 314 -6.29 16.87 12.37
CA ARG A 314 -6.38 16.91 10.91
C ARG A 314 -5.12 16.29 10.33
N HIS A 315 -5.29 15.49 9.28
CA HIS A 315 -4.23 14.85 8.53
C HIS A 315 -4.31 15.29 7.06
N PRO A 316 -3.48 16.26 6.63
CA PRO A 316 -3.37 16.64 5.23
C PRO A 316 -2.76 15.52 4.39
N GLU A 317 -3.40 15.21 3.27
CA GLU A 317 -2.93 14.17 2.36
C GLU A 317 -2.05 14.77 1.26
N ASN A 318 -0.72 14.82 1.48
CA ASN A 318 0.25 15.35 0.52
C ASN A 318 0.10 14.70 -0.86
N LYS A 319 0.00 13.39 -0.91
CA LYS A 319 -0.08 12.61 -2.16
C LYS A 319 -1.37 12.82 -2.96
N LYS A 320 -2.43 13.29 -2.31
CA LYS A 320 -3.70 13.68 -2.97
C LYS A 320 -3.85 15.19 -3.12
N HIS A 321 -2.83 15.97 -2.78
CA HIS A 321 -2.85 17.43 -2.79
C HIS A 321 -4.04 18.04 -2.02
N LYS A 322 -4.42 17.43 -0.87
CA LYS A 322 -5.57 17.85 -0.07
C LYS A 322 -5.16 18.36 1.30
N GLY A 323 -5.77 19.47 1.72
CA GLY A 323 -5.65 19.97 3.09
C GLY A 323 -4.33 20.64 3.41
N GLY A 324 -3.48 20.93 2.43
CA GLY A 324 -2.21 21.62 2.63
C GLY A 324 -2.38 23.06 3.16
N ILE A 325 -1.31 23.59 3.71
CA ILE A 325 -1.20 24.99 4.15
C ILE A 325 -0.35 25.78 3.16
N TYR A 326 -0.59 27.08 3.03
CA TYR A 326 0.18 27.96 2.17
C TYR A 326 1.18 28.77 3.00
N LEU A 327 2.44 28.85 2.55
CA LEU A 327 3.46 29.63 3.24
C LEU A 327 3.38 31.11 2.93
N PHE A 328 2.78 31.49 1.79
CA PHE A 328 2.71 32.87 1.32
C PHE A 328 1.26 33.34 1.14
N GLU A 329 1.03 34.65 1.24
CA GLU A 329 -0.29 35.28 1.11
C GLU A 329 -0.93 35.10 -0.29
N ASP A 330 -0.10 34.94 -1.31
CA ASP A 330 -0.52 34.68 -2.69
C ASP A 330 -0.96 33.21 -2.92
N HIS A 331 -1.12 32.43 -1.87
CA HIS A 331 -1.41 30.99 -1.91
C HIS A 331 -0.35 30.16 -2.64
N SER A 332 0.90 30.64 -2.68
CA SER A 332 2.04 29.85 -3.17
C SER A 332 2.73 29.10 -2.03
N GLY A 333 3.68 28.20 -2.37
CA GLY A 333 4.47 27.47 -1.40
C GLY A 333 3.64 26.52 -0.53
N ILE A 334 2.75 25.72 -1.14
CA ILE A 334 1.95 24.73 -0.41
C ILE A 334 2.82 23.74 0.36
N ARG A 335 2.43 23.42 1.58
CA ARG A 335 3.08 22.44 2.47
C ARG A 335 2.03 21.58 3.16
N TYR A 336 2.42 20.40 3.57
CA TYR A 336 1.54 19.41 4.19
C TYR A 336 2.14 18.97 5.53
N PRO A 337 1.69 19.57 6.67
CA PRO A 337 2.00 19.03 7.99
C PRO A 337 1.38 17.65 8.15
N ASP A 338 2.07 16.70 8.78
CA ASP A 338 1.54 15.35 8.94
C ASP A 338 0.24 15.37 9.76
N PHE A 339 0.26 16.07 10.92
CA PHE A 339 -0.95 16.26 11.72
C PHE A 339 -0.96 17.63 12.39
N TYR A 340 -2.14 18.24 12.54
CA TYR A 340 -2.31 19.44 13.34
C TYR A 340 -3.70 19.54 13.94
N LYS A 341 -3.78 20.16 15.13
CA LYS A 341 -5.02 20.46 15.84
C LYS A 341 -4.78 21.64 16.76
N ASP A 342 -5.68 22.63 16.72
CA ASP A 342 -5.62 23.82 17.56
C ASP A 342 -4.23 24.49 17.51
N ASP A 343 -3.49 24.48 18.62
CA ASP A 343 -2.16 25.07 18.77
C ASP A 343 -1.02 24.02 18.76
N VAL A 344 -1.30 22.80 18.28
CA VAL A 344 -0.36 21.66 18.24
C VAL A 344 -0.12 21.19 16.82
N VAL A 345 1.14 21.06 16.43
CA VAL A 345 1.57 20.45 15.16
C VAL A 345 2.41 19.22 15.47
N LEU A 346 2.10 18.12 14.82
CA LEU A 346 2.81 16.86 14.96
C LEU A 346 3.50 16.52 13.64
N ASP A 347 4.69 15.98 13.72
CA ASP A 347 5.51 15.56 12.60
C ASP A 347 5.96 14.11 12.83
N ALA A 348 5.46 13.20 12.01
CA ALA A 348 5.69 11.77 12.13
C ALA A 348 7.07 11.40 11.55
N LYS A 349 7.91 10.77 12.35
CA LYS A 349 9.25 10.37 11.93
C LYS A 349 9.49 8.89 12.18
N TYR A 350 9.57 8.12 11.12
CA TYR A 350 9.94 6.70 11.18
C TYR A 350 11.46 6.56 11.32
N LYS A 351 12.00 7.08 12.45
CA LYS A 351 13.43 7.16 12.77
C LYS A 351 13.65 6.86 14.26
N LYS A 352 14.84 6.38 14.64
CA LYS A 352 15.21 6.21 16.04
C LYS A 352 15.53 7.58 16.64
N LEU A 353 14.57 8.20 17.34
CA LEU A 353 14.72 9.48 18.01
C LEU A 353 14.92 9.35 19.53
N GLU A 354 14.78 8.16 20.09
CA GLU A 354 14.89 7.87 21.53
C GLU A 354 16.27 8.17 22.14
N SER A 355 17.32 8.16 21.31
CA SER A 355 18.67 8.51 21.74
C SER A 355 18.90 10.01 21.95
N TYR A 356 17.93 10.87 21.60
CA TYR A 356 18.08 12.31 21.71
C TYR A 356 17.56 12.81 23.06
N GLU A 357 18.47 13.19 23.95
CA GLU A 357 18.13 13.88 25.20
C GLU A 357 17.54 15.28 24.97
N LYS A 358 17.83 15.89 23.81
CA LYS A 358 17.38 17.26 23.46
C LYS A 358 16.85 17.30 22.04
N VAL A 359 15.75 17.98 21.84
CA VAL A 359 15.14 18.19 20.53
C VAL A 359 16.09 18.84 19.52
N SER A 360 17.01 19.70 20.01
CA SER A 360 18.01 20.37 19.16
C SER A 360 19.02 19.42 18.47
N LYS A 361 19.02 18.14 18.81
CA LYS A 361 19.85 17.10 18.18
C LYS A 361 19.16 16.42 17.00
N VAL A 362 17.86 16.63 16.81
CA VAL A 362 17.12 16.15 15.66
C VAL A 362 17.71 16.73 14.37
N ASN A 363 17.57 16.03 13.27
CA ASN A 363 18.08 16.45 11.96
C ASN A 363 17.65 17.89 11.65
N ARG A 364 18.56 18.68 11.10
CA ARG A 364 18.34 20.11 10.81
C ARG A 364 17.14 20.34 9.89
N ASN A 365 16.96 19.52 8.88
CA ASN A 365 15.85 19.68 7.93
C ASN A 365 14.50 19.37 8.60
N ASP A 366 14.44 18.31 9.43
CA ASP A 366 13.24 17.96 10.21
C ASP A 366 12.87 19.11 11.16
N LEU A 367 13.87 19.71 11.85
CA LEU A 367 13.65 20.86 12.70
C LEU A 367 13.12 22.09 11.95
N HIS A 368 13.72 22.43 10.80
CA HIS A 368 13.25 23.54 9.98
C HIS A 368 11.84 23.33 9.48
N GLN A 369 11.49 22.10 9.07
CA GLN A 369 10.16 21.73 8.64
C GLN A 369 9.12 21.98 9.75
N LEU A 370 9.35 21.43 10.95
CA LEU A 370 8.43 21.57 12.06
C LEU A 370 8.31 23.03 12.52
N ILE A 371 9.43 23.78 12.58
CA ILE A 371 9.40 25.22 12.93
C ILE A 371 8.60 26.01 11.90
N THR A 372 8.73 25.73 10.61
CA THR A 372 7.95 26.36 9.54
C THR A 372 6.44 26.13 9.74
N TYR A 373 6.05 24.90 10.07
CA TYR A 373 4.64 24.58 10.32
C TYR A 373 4.10 25.29 11.57
N ILE A 374 4.86 25.29 12.66
CA ILE A 374 4.50 26.01 13.90
C ILE A 374 4.28 27.49 13.63
N THR A 375 5.20 28.12 12.88
CA THR A 375 5.13 29.54 12.57
C THR A 375 3.91 29.88 11.72
N ASN A 376 3.67 29.10 10.67
CA ASN A 376 2.57 29.34 9.74
C ASN A 376 1.19 29.09 10.38
N LEU A 377 1.08 28.06 11.21
CA LEU A 377 -0.17 27.71 11.90
C LEU A 377 -0.35 28.44 13.24
N HIS A 378 0.58 29.33 13.63
CA HIS A 378 0.60 30.04 14.93
C HIS A 378 0.51 29.08 16.13
N ALA A 379 1.06 27.86 15.99
CA ALA A 379 1.02 26.85 17.04
C ALA A 379 2.01 27.15 18.18
N SER A 380 1.66 26.74 19.38
CA SER A 380 2.54 26.87 20.55
C SER A 380 3.35 25.60 20.86
N LYS A 381 2.98 24.48 20.23
CA LYS A 381 3.60 23.18 20.43
C LYS A 381 3.89 22.46 19.11
N GLY A 382 5.13 21.99 18.97
CA GLY A 382 5.54 21.10 17.89
C GLY A 382 6.05 19.79 18.45
N VAL A 383 5.60 18.66 17.93
CA VAL A 383 5.96 17.35 18.47
C VAL A 383 6.45 16.44 17.34
N PHE A 384 7.66 15.93 17.46
CA PHE A 384 8.12 14.79 16.65
C PHE A 384 7.57 13.50 17.24
N ILE A 385 6.96 12.66 16.42
CA ILE A 385 6.43 11.36 16.85
C ILE A 385 7.21 10.23 16.16
N ALA A 386 7.82 9.36 16.96
CA ALA A 386 8.64 8.27 16.48
C ALA A 386 8.28 6.92 17.14
N PRO A 387 8.63 5.77 16.51
CA PRO A 387 8.63 4.49 17.20
C PRO A 387 9.72 4.49 18.27
N LEU A 388 9.43 3.95 19.44
CA LEU A 388 10.36 3.84 20.57
C LEU A 388 10.60 2.38 20.94
N SER A 389 11.84 2.02 21.27
CA SER A 389 12.17 0.68 21.79
C SER A 389 11.76 0.52 23.24
N GLU A 390 11.78 1.61 24.02
CA GLU A 390 11.46 1.63 25.44
C GLU A 390 10.54 2.80 25.79
N ARG A 391 9.86 2.67 26.92
CA ARG A 391 8.99 3.72 27.46
C ARG A 391 9.80 4.95 27.85
N GLN A 392 9.42 6.10 27.31
CA GLN A 392 10.03 7.37 27.71
C GLN A 392 9.70 7.71 29.18
N GLN A 393 10.73 7.93 29.96
CA GLN A 393 10.60 8.42 31.33
C GLN A 393 10.59 9.94 31.37
N ILE A 394 11.32 10.57 30.47
CA ILE A 394 11.43 12.03 30.34
C ILE A 394 11.16 12.39 28.90
N ILE A 395 10.22 13.31 28.68
CA ILE A 395 9.91 13.82 27.35
C ILE A 395 10.92 14.94 27.03
N PRO A 396 11.79 14.78 26.00
CA PRO A 396 12.68 15.83 25.56
C PRO A 396 11.90 17.08 25.16
N LYS A 397 12.27 18.23 25.73
CA LYS A 397 11.63 19.52 25.47
C LYS A 397 12.67 20.59 25.17
N SER A 398 12.38 21.42 24.17
CA SER A 398 13.19 22.61 23.87
C SER A 398 12.28 23.78 23.53
N ARG A 399 12.53 24.96 24.13
CA ARG A 399 11.78 26.18 23.80
C ARG A 399 12.45 26.91 22.65
N LEU A 400 11.70 27.40 21.70
CA LEU A 400 12.22 28.22 20.62
C LEU A 400 12.59 29.61 21.12
N LYS A 401 13.75 30.12 20.69
CA LYS A 401 14.19 31.46 21.02
C LYS A 401 13.28 32.50 20.33
N ASN A 402 12.90 33.55 21.06
CA ASN A 402 12.02 34.63 20.58
C ASN A 402 10.60 34.12 20.12
N SER A 403 10.14 33.02 20.69
CA SER A 403 8.81 32.47 20.44
C SER A 403 8.22 31.90 21.74
N SER A 404 6.89 31.83 21.80
CA SER A 404 6.19 31.08 22.86
C SER A 404 6.24 29.58 22.67
N ALA A 405 6.61 29.13 21.48
CA ALA A 405 6.52 27.74 21.07
C ALA A 405 7.59 26.84 21.73
N SER A 406 7.20 25.62 22.03
CA SER A 406 8.06 24.54 22.52
C SER A 406 8.01 23.33 21.60
N LEU A 407 9.15 22.69 21.42
CA LEU A 407 9.29 21.45 20.67
C LEU A 407 9.46 20.27 21.60
N TYR A 408 8.88 19.14 21.25
CA TYR A 408 8.92 17.90 22.02
C TYR A 408 9.31 16.72 21.13
N ILE A 409 9.85 15.65 21.73
CA ILE A 409 9.97 14.33 21.09
C ILE A 409 9.12 13.38 21.92
N LEU A 410 8.12 12.79 21.28
CA LEU A 410 7.22 11.81 21.87
C LEU A 410 7.18 10.59 20.96
N GLY A 411 6.81 9.43 21.46
CA GLY A 411 6.66 8.28 20.59
C GLY A 411 5.74 7.21 21.12
N VAL A 412 5.44 6.27 20.23
CA VAL A 412 4.72 5.05 20.57
C VAL A 412 5.75 3.97 20.88
N GLU A 413 5.74 3.47 22.11
CA GLU A 413 6.59 2.33 22.49
C GLU A 413 6.17 1.08 21.74
N ILE A 414 7.12 0.39 21.10
CA ILE A 414 6.87 -0.86 20.38
C ILE A 414 7.05 -2.03 21.36
N CYS A 415 6.17 -3.02 21.26
CA CYS A 415 6.26 -4.19 22.10
C CYS A 415 7.31 -5.19 21.56
N HIS A 416 8.33 -5.51 22.36
CA HIS A 416 9.37 -6.51 22.00
C HIS A 416 9.18 -7.85 22.72
N THR A 417 8.27 -7.94 23.70
CA THR A 417 8.09 -9.11 24.57
C THR A 417 6.68 -9.68 24.45
N SER A 418 6.34 -10.18 23.26
CA SER A 418 5.07 -10.85 23.01
C SER A 418 5.22 -12.35 22.81
N THR A 419 4.26 -13.12 23.29
CA THR A 419 4.22 -14.58 23.15
C THR A 419 3.43 -15.02 21.90
N SER A 420 2.58 -14.15 21.38
CA SER A 420 1.76 -14.36 20.19
C SER A 420 1.40 -13.02 19.56
N TYR A 421 0.88 -13.04 18.35
CA TYR A 421 0.37 -11.83 17.69
C TYR A 421 -0.81 -11.21 18.45
N ALA A 422 -1.70 -12.01 19.02
CA ALA A 422 -2.81 -11.52 19.84
C ALA A 422 -2.31 -10.76 21.08
N ASP A 423 -1.33 -11.33 21.80
CA ASP A 423 -0.66 -10.68 22.94
C ASP A 423 0.05 -9.39 22.52
N PHE A 424 0.70 -9.39 21.35
CA PHE A 424 1.30 -8.18 20.77
C PHE A 424 0.26 -7.08 20.55
N CYS A 425 -0.87 -7.40 19.90
CA CYS A 425 -1.94 -6.44 19.63
C CYS A 425 -2.54 -5.85 20.91
N GLU A 426 -2.74 -6.66 21.95
CA GLU A 426 -3.27 -6.20 23.23
C GLU A 426 -2.29 -5.23 23.91
N LYS A 427 -1.01 -5.59 23.96
CA LYS A 427 0.04 -4.73 24.52
C LYS A 427 0.20 -3.45 23.75
N MET A 428 0.16 -3.49 22.41
CA MET A 428 0.24 -2.28 21.58
C MET A 428 -0.93 -1.32 21.83
N LYS A 429 -2.16 -1.83 21.99
CA LYS A 429 -3.31 -0.98 22.36
C LYS A 429 -3.09 -0.24 23.68
N ALA A 430 -2.53 -0.90 24.69
CA ALA A 430 -2.21 -0.25 25.94
C ALA A 430 -1.14 0.86 25.80
N LYS A 431 -0.14 0.64 24.93
CA LYS A 431 0.91 1.63 24.64
C LYS A 431 0.37 2.81 23.81
N GLU A 432 -0.57 2.57 22.91
CA GLU A 432 -1.28 3.64 22.18
C GLU A 432 -2.08 4.54 23.13
N VAL A 433 -2.80 3.95 24.08
CA VAL A 433 -3.53 4.72 25.11
C VAL A 433 -2.57 5.59 25.92
N TYR A 434 -1.45 5.02 26.38
CA TYR A 434 -0.43 5.78 27.10
C TYR A 434 0.14 6.93 26.28
N PHE A 435 0.42 6.71 24.99
CA PHE A 435 0.88 7.75 24.07
C PHE A 435 -0.13 8.89 23.95
N VAL A 436 -1.42 8.57 23.74
CA VAL A 436 -2.48 9.56 23.63
C VAL A 436 -2.63 10.37 24.94
N ASP A 437 -2.64 9.71 26.09
CA ASP A 437 -2.76 10.37 27.38
C ASP A 437 -1.55 11.30 27.64
N THR A 438 -0.36 10.89 27.24
CA THR A 438 0.84 11.72 27.33
C THR A 438 0.77 12.93 26.38
N LEU A 439 0.29 12.73 25.15
CA LEU A 439 0.10 13.82 24.18
C LEU A 439 -0.90 14.87 24.68
N ARG A 440 -1.99 14.43 25.33
CA ARG A 440 -3.00 15.34 25.93
C ARG A 440 -2.44 16.19 27.08
N GLN A 441 -1.38 15.73 27.75
CA GLN A 441 -0.75 16.45 28.87
C GLN A 441 0.28 17.49 28.42
N LEU A 442 0.71 17.46 27.16
CA LEU A 442 1.61 18.48 26.60
C LEU A 442 0.92 19.83 26.45
#